data_06d1b7edd34732148e434a815998bb9f
#
_entry.id   06d1b7edd34732148e434a815998bb9f
#
_cell.length_a   1.000
_cell.length_b   1.000
_cell.length_c   1.000
_cell.angle_alpha   90.00
_cell.angle_beta   90.00
_cell.angle_gamma   90.00
#
_symmetry.space_group_name_H-M   'P 1'
#
loop_
_entity.id
_entity.type
_entity.pdbx_description
1 polymer ?
#
loop_
_entity_poly.entity_id
_entity_poly.type
_entity_poly.pdbx_seq_one_letter_code
_entity_poly.pdbx_strand_id
1 'polypeptide(L)'
;MRYIVFDISNLLYRTFHVKKNEDDGTIAGLATHMALTTLNKYFKQFKPDRVVMAFDRSSWRKEYTASDECVSKKPYKGNRRKDMSPAQQAKYQRFLNHLSEFETLISKHTTIVTLHEDKLEADDLIAGFVQLDSSDEDEIIIISSDSDMLQLKRYPGVKVISPATDKEATLEEYDADPELFLFIKCMRGDDTDHVQSARPRVSAVRLKKAYNDPFERVQLMKETWSDHRGEFLVEDLYKENQLLIDLAKQPSEIRAKILTAVEEAMNKEREFSMFFIMKFIGKYELNKIKDNIDHYLPMLSKR
;
A
#
# COMPACT_ATOMS: atom_id res chain seq x y z
N MET A 1 20.99 -8.36 -1.32
CA MET A 1 20.87 -6.88 -1.21
C MET A 1 19.88 -6.53 -0.11
N ARG A 2 19.91 -5.28 0.40
CA ARG A 2 18.90 -4.78 1.34
C ARG A 2 18.12 -3.65 0.71
N TYR A 3 16.81 -3.83 0.60
CA TYR A 3 15.89 -2.81 0.10
C TYR A 3 15.07 -2.24 1.24
N ILE A 4 14.75 -0.95 1.15
CA ILE A 4 13.71 -0.36 1.96
C ILE A 4 12.61 0.17 1.02
N VAL A 5 11.38 -0.27 1.27
CA VAL A 5 10.23 0.04 0.41
C VAL A 5 9.21 0.85 1.19
N PHE A 6 8.86 2.02 0.70
CA PHE A 6 7.91 2.92 1.34
C PHE A 6 6.60 2.96 0.59
N ASP A 7 5.51 2.70 1.30
CA ASP A 7 4.17 3.09 0.91
C ASP A 7 4.00 4.59 1.21
N ILE A 8 4.37 5.41 0.25
CA ILE A 8 4.38 6.88 0.43
C ILE A 8 2.99 7.44 0.53
N SER A 9 2.05 6.89 -0.22
CA SER A 9 0.68 7.35 -0.18
C SER A 9 0.09 7.18 1.22
N ASN A 10 0.26 6.01 1.84
CA ASN A 10 -0.17 5.76 3.22
C ASN A 10 0.46 6.76 4.21
N LEU A 11 1.76 7.00 4.09
CA LEU A 11 2.49 7.91 4.96
C LEU A 11 2.00 9.37 4.85
N LEU A 12 1.80 9.88 3.62
CA LEU A 12 1.38 11.25 3.36
C LEU A 12 -0.10 11.47 3.69
N TYR A 13 -0.99 10.53 3.32
CA TYR A 13 -2.41 10.60 3.66
C TYR A 13 -2.66 10.64 5.16
N ARG A 14 -1.88 9.89 5.93
CA ARG A 14 -1.96 9.92 7.39
C ARG A 14 -1.75 11.33 7.95
N THR A 15 -0.76 12.05 7.45
CA THR A 15 -0.51 13.44 7.86
C THR A 15 -1.66 14.37 7.47
N PHE A 16 -2.18 14.22 6.25
CA PHE A 16 -3.32 14.99 5.78
C PHE A 16 -4.56 14.80 6.66
N HIS A 17 -4.85 13.58 7.08
CA HIS A 17 -6.00 13.29 7.94
C HIS A 17 -5.87 13.81 9.38
N VAL A 18 -4.67 13.79 9.94
CA VAL A 18 -4.42 14.27 11.31
C VAL A 18 -4.50 15.80 11.40
N LYS A 19 -4.13 16.54 10.34
CA LYS A 19 -4.00 17.99 10.34
C LYS A 19 -5.08 18.70 9.52
N LYS A 20 -6.31 18.19 9.53
CA LYS A 20 -7.44 18.71 8.72
C LYS A 20 -7.72 20.20 8.89
N ASN A 21 -7.42 20.78 10.04
CA ASN A 21 -7.76 22.16 10.40
C ASN A 21 -6.66 23.20 10.04
N GLU A 22 -5.48 22.74 9.62
CA GLU A 22 -4.40 23.64 9.20
C GLU A 22 -4.63 24.15 7.76
N ASP A 23 -3.94 25.24 7.38
CA ASP A 23 -3.96 25.73 6.01
C ASP A 23 -3.23 24.75 5.06
N ASP A 24 -3.50 24.87 3.77
CA ASP A 24 -3.03 23.90 2.78
C ASP A 24 -1.51 23.91 2.58
N GLY A 25 -0.88 25.09 2.66
CA GLY A 25 0.57 25.22 2.55
C GLY A 25 1.27 24.56 3.74
N THR A 26 0.77 24.82 4.93
CA THR A 26 1.23 24.20 6.18
C THR A 26 1.08 22.66 6.12
N ILE A 27 -0.06 22.15 5.63
CA ILE A 27 -0.26 20.70 5.51
C ILE A 27 0.71 20.09 4.53
N ALA A 28 0.90 20.69 3.36
CA ALA A 28 1.82 20.20 2.34
C ALA A 28 3.26 20.18 2.85
N GLY A 29 3.73 21.27 3.45
CA GLY A 29 5.05 21.37 4.05
C GLY A 29 5.25 20.35 5.17
N LEU A 30 4.27 20.24 6.07
CA LEU A 30 4.33 19.30 7.20
C LEU A 30 4.32 17.84 6.73
N ALA A 31 3.48 17.48 5.76
CA ALA A 31 3.43 16.14 5.18
C ALA A 31 4.77 15.75 4.56
N THR A 32 5.37 16.64 3.76
CA THR A 32 6.69 16.41 3.19
C THR A 32 7.77 16.32 4.26
N HIS A 33 7.75 17.20 5.24
CA HIS A 33 8.72 17.17 6.35
C HIS A 33 8.66 15.83 7.09
N MET A 34 7.47 15.37 7.43
CA MET A 34 7.28 14.08 8.11
C MET A 34 7.70 12.91 7.22
N ALA A 35 7.36 12.92 5.93
CA ALA A 35 7.77 11.89 5.00
C ALA A 35 9.30 11.81 4.91
N LEU A 36 9.97 12.90 4.56
CA LEU A 36 11.43 12.93 4.43
C LEU A 36 12.15 12.56 5.74
N THR A 37 11.63 13.01 6.88
CA THR A 37 12.22 12.67 8.19
C THR A 37 12.04 11.18 8.52
N THR A 38 10.87 10.61 8.23
CA THR A 38 10.59 9.18 8.40
C THR A 38 11.48 8.34 7.49
N LEU A 39 11.57 8.71 6.22
CA LEU A 39 12.43 8.07 5.24
C LEU A 39 13.91 8.06 5.71
N ASN A 40 14.42 9.23 6.11
CA ASN A 40 15.80 9.37 6.56
C ASN A 40 16.08 8.59 7.86
N LYS A 41 15.10 8.53 8.77
CA LYS A 41 15.19 7.70 9.99
C LYS A 41 15.43 6.24 9.63
N TYR A 42 14.57 5.66 8.80
CA TYR A 42 14.68 4.25 8.43
C TYR A 42 15.85 3.98 7.51
N PHE A 43 16.22 4.91 6.64
CA PHE A 43 17.45 4.81 5.86
C PHE A 43 18.69 4.69 6.76
N LYS A 44 18.80 5.51 7.80
CA LYS A 44 19.91 5.45 8.78
C LYS A 44 19.87 4.18 9.62
N GLN A 45 18.69 3.74 10.01
CA GLN A 45 18.49 2.56 10.86
C GLN A 45 18.88 1.27 10.12
N PHE A 46 18.41 1.10 8.89
CA PHE A 46 18.56 -0.15 8.15
C PHE A 46 19.72 -0.13 7.16
N LYS A 47 20.26 1.04 6.82
CA LYS A 47 21.36 1.21 5.85
C LYS A 47 21.14 0.41 4.57
N PRO A 48 20.01 0.62 3.87
CA PRO A 48 19.65 -0.17 2.69
C PRO A 48 20.63 0.09 1.54
N ASP A 49 20.73 -0.87 0.63
CA ASP A 49 21.45 -0.69 -0.64
C ASP A 49 20.63 0.16 -1.61
N ARG A 50 19.30 -0.02 -1.63
CA ARG A 50 18.37 0.76 -2.47
C ARG A 50 17.14 1.19 -1.69
N VAL A 51 16.60 2.34 -2.07
CA VAL A 51 15.34 2.90 -1.57
C VAL A 51 14.31 2.86 -2.68
N VAL A 52 13.13 2.33 -2.36
CA VAL A 52 11.98 2.22 -3.27
C VAL A 52 10.80 2.97 -2.66
N MET A 53 10.08 3.76 -3.46
CA MET A 53 8.86 4.47 -3.06
C MET A 53 7.73 4.11 -4.00
N ALA A 54 6.63 3.60 -3.46
CA ALA A 54 5.41 3.33 -4.21
C ALA A 54 4.37 4.43 -4.02
N PHE A 55 3.72 4.80 -5.12
CA PHE A 55 2.71 5.86 -5.19
C PHE A 55 1.39 5.30 -5.73
N ASP A 56 0.29 5.63 -5.06
CA ASP A 56 -1.05 5.24 -5.51
C ASP A 56 -1.46 5.95 -6.80
N ARG A 57 -2.21 5.21 -7.62
CA ARG A 57 -3.06 5.73 -8.69
C ARG A 57 -4.52 5.30 -8.48
N SER A 58 -5.35 5.44 -9.49
CA SER A 58 -6.67 4.81 -9.50
C SER A 58 -6.51 3.29 -9.41
N SER A 59 -7.52 2.60 -8.87
CA SER A 59 -7.46 1.15 -8.71
C SER A 59 -8.25 0.43 -9.80
N TRP A 60 -7.67 -0.58 -10.43
CA TRP A 60 -8.35 -1.52 -11.34
C TRP A 60 -9.53 -2.21 -10.66
N ARG A 61 -9.47 -2.40 -9.32
CA ARG A 61 -10.53 -3.01 -8.53
C ARG A 61 -11.85 -2.24 -8.61
N LYS A 62 -11.81 -0.92 -8.88
CA LYS A 62 -13.02 -0.11 -9.09
C LYS A 62 -13.72 -0.46 -10.41
N GLU A 63 -12.96 -0.72 -11.45
CA GLU A 63 -13.51 -1.13 -12.75
C GLU A 63 -14.09 -2.53 -12.65
N TYR A 64 -13.35 -3.47 -12.04
CA TYR A 64 -13.84 -4.81 -11.78
C TYR A 64 -15.15 -4.79 -10.99
N THR A 65 -15.21 -4.06 -9.87
CA THR A 65 -16.42 -4.03 -9.02
C THR A 65 -17.58 -3.21 -9.62
N ALA A 66 -17.36 -2.49 -10.71
CA ALA A 66 -18.40 -1.83 -11.50
C ALA A 66 -18.88 -2.71 -12.67
N SER A 67 -18.24 -3.83 -12.96
CA SER A 67 -18.61 -4.75 -14.02
C SER A 67 -19.67 -5.77 -13.59
N ASP A 68 -20.24 -6.47 -14.56
CA ASP A 68 -21.20 -7.56 -14.32
C ASP A 68 -20.55 -8.80 -13.69
N GLU A 69 -19.23 -8.91 -13.71
CA GLU A 69 -18.47 -9.99 -13.10
C GLU A 69 -18.43 -9.93 -11.56
N CYS A 70 -18.72 -8.75 -10.99
CA CYS A 70 -18.71 -8.54 -9.55
C CYS A 70 -19.84 -9.30 -8.85
N VAL A 71 -19.50 -10.33 -8.11
CA VAL A 71 -20.44 -11.19 -7.37
C VAL A 71 -21.12 -10.42 -6.25
N SER A 72 -20.37 -9.68 -5.45
CA SER A 72 -20.86 -8.93 -4.29
C SER A 72 -21.72 -7.73 -4.65
N LYS A 73 -21.63 -7.23 -5.90
CA LYS A 73 -22.26 -5.98 -6.36
C LYS A 73 -21.99 -4.79 -5.44
N LYS A 74 -20.80 -4.78 -4.83
CA LYS A 74 -20.38 -3.79 -3.86
C LYS A 74 -19.17 -3.03 -4.41
N PRO A 75 -19.26 -1.71 -4.67
CA PRO A 75 -18.18 -0.97 -5.31
C PRO A 75 -16.97 -0.85 -4.38
N TYR A 76 -15.79 -1.22 -4.85
CA TYR A 76 -14.52 -1.09 -4.14
C TYR A 76 -14.26 0.35 -3.71
N LYS A 77 -13.95 0.56 -2.42
CA LYS A 77 -13.79 1.89 -1.80
C LYS A 77 -15.00 2.83 -2.01
N GLY A 78 -16.18 2.26 -2.28
CA GLY A 78 -17.39 3.01 -2.60
C GLY A 78 -17.98 3.82 -1.43
N ASN A 79 -17.55 3.55 -0.21
CA ASN A 79 -17.88 4.30 1.00
C ASN A 79 -17.01 5.55 1.18
N ARG A 80 -15.90 5.69 0.44
CA ARG A 80 -14.99 6.83 0.56
C ARG A 80 -15.56 8.04 -0.19
N ARG A 81 -15.45 9.23 0.39
CA ARG A 81 -15.74 10.54 -0.22
C ARG A 81 -17.20 10.87 -0.52
N LYS A 82 -18.19 10.06 -0.13
CA LYS A 82 -19.59 10.38 -0.40
C LYS A 82 -20.09 11.69 0.24
N ASP A 83 -19.45 12.10 1.33
CA ASP A 83 -19.91 13.22 2.19
C ASP A 83 -18.92 14.39 2.27
N MET A 84 -18.00 14.53 1.30
CA MET A 84 -17.06 15.65 1.29
C MET A 84 -17.74 16.93 0.79
N SER A 85 -17.69 18.00 1.60
CA SER A 85 -18.11 19.33 1.14
C SER A 85 -17.23 19.84 -0.01
N PRO A 86 -17.70 20.81 -0.82
CA PRO A 86 -16.89 21.40 -1.89
C PRO A 86 -15.54 21.94 -1.41
N ALA A 87 -15.49 22.55 -0.21
CA ALA A 87 -14.26 23.04 0.38
C ALA A 87 -13.28 21.91 0.73
N GLN A 88 -13.80 20.78 1.26
CA GLN A 88 -13.00 19.59 1.55
C GLN A 88 -12.48 18.94 0.26
N GLN A 89 -13.29 18.91 -0.80
CA GLN A 89 -12.87 18.39 -2.11
C GLN A 89 -11.74 19.25 -2.70
N ALA A 90 -11.87 20.57 -2.65
CA ALA A 90 -10.84 21.49 -3.12
C ALA A 90 -9.52 21.33 -2.33
N LYS A 91 -9.61 21.19 -1.00
CA LYS A 91 -8.45 20.95 -0.12
C LYS A 91 -7.76 19.62 -0.48
N TYR A 92 -8.55 18.57 -0.67
CA TYR A 92 -8.05 17.27 -1.08
C TYR A 92 -7.35 17.31 -2.45
N GLN A 93 -7.92 18.03 -3.42
CA GLN A 93 -7.29 18.20 -4.75
C GLN A 93 -5.95 18.93 -4.67
N ARG A 94 -5.84 19.97 -3.84
CA ARG A 94 -4.55 20.64 -3.60
C ARG A 94 -3.50 19.72 -2.98
N PHE A 95 -3.92 18.87 -2.05
CA PHE A 95 -3.04 17.84 -1.49
C PHE A 95 -2.57 16.82 -2.55
N LEU A 96 -3.45 16.38 -3.46
CA LEU A 96 -3.07 15.51 -4.58
C LEU A 96 -2.06 16.19 -5.52
N ASN A 97 -2.23 17.48 -5.80
CA ASN A 97 -1.28 18.23 -6.60
C ASN A 97 0.10 18.31 -5.93
N HIS A 98 0.11 18.52 -4.61
CA HIS A 98 1.35 18.50 -3.83
C HIS A 98 2.02 17.10 -3.85
N LEU A 99 1.24 16.03 -3.69
CA LEU A 99 1.75 14.67 -3.80
C LEU A 99 2.40 14.40 -5.17
N SER A 100 1.77 14.88 -6.25
CA SER A 100 2.30 14.77 -7.61
C SER A 100 3.61 15.56 -7.79
N GLU A 101 3.73 16.75 -7.18
CA GLU A 101 4.98 17.52 -7.20
C GLU A 101 6.09 16.83 -6.42
N PHE A 102 5.77 16.25 -5.25
CA PHE A 102 6.72 15.47 -4.45
C PHE A 102 7.20 14.24 -5.23
N GLU A 103 6.29 13.51 -5.84
CA GLU A 103 6.62 12.37 -6.70
C GLU A 103 7.54 12.79 -7.86
N THR A 104 7.22 13.90 -8.52
CA THR A 104 8.04 14.46 -9.61
C THR A 104 9.46 14.78 -9.12
N LEU A 105 9.60 15.37 -7.93
CA LEU A 105 10.89 15.63 -7.32
C LEU A 105 11.68 14.34 -7.15
N ILE A 106 11.06 13.35 -6.49
CA ILE A 106 11.72 12.08 -6.18
C ILE A 106 12.11 11.33 -7.45
N SER A 107 11.19 11.17 -8.40
CA SER A 107 11.39 10.37 -9.60
C SER A 107 12.38 10.95 -10.60
N LYS A 108 12.50 12.29 -10.67
CA LYS A 108 13.34 12.97 -11.67
C LYS A 108 14.66 13.50 -11.12
N HIS A 109 14.75 13.73 -9.82
CA HIS A 109 15.86 14.48 -9.24
C HIS A 109 16.52 13.79 -8.04
N THR A 110 16.18 12.52 -7.80
CA THR A 110 16.85 11.67 -6.81
C THR A 110 17.18 10.30 -7.41
N THR A 111 18.00 9.53 -6.73
CA THR A 111 18.32 8.15 -7.14
C THR A 111 17.34 7.11 -6.60
N ILE A 112 16.31 7.54 -5.89
CA ILE A 112 15.29 6.66 -5.32
C ILE A 112 14.45 6.03 -6.43
N VAL A 113 14.23 4.71 -6.34
CA VAL A 113 13.32 4.00 -7.25
C VAL A 113 11.88 4.41 -6.94
N THR A 114 11.15 4.85 -7.96
CA THR A 114 9.73 5.21 -7.82
C THR A 114 8.87 4.24 -8.60
N LEU A 115 7.92 3.62 -7.91
CA LEU A 115 6.93 2.73 -8.48
C LEU A 115 5.60 3.47 -8.59
N HIS A 116 5.11 3.64 -9.78
CA HIS A 116 3.78 4.19 -10.08
C HIS A 116 3.33 3.70 -11.44
N GLU A 117 2.06 3.37 -11.59
CA GLU A 117 1.47 2.97 -12.85
C GLU A 117 -0.03 3.24 -12.83
N ASP A 118 -0.62 3.65 -13.96
CA ASP A 118 -2.05 3.94 -14.02
C ASP A 118 -2.89 2.70 -13.70
N LYS A 119 -3.97 2.90 -12.94
CA LYS A 119 -4.88 1.87 -12.44
C LYS A 119 -4.27 0.87 -11.45
N LEU A 120 -3.06 1.11 -10.94
CA LEU A 120 -2.44 0.31 -9.89
C LEU A 120 -2.32 1.11 -8.58
N GLU A 121 -2.56 0.44 -7.48
CA GLU A 121 -2.34 0.98 -6.14
C GLU A 121 -0.89 0.70 -5.68
N ALA A 122 -0.42 1.43 -4.67
CA ALA A 122 0.93 1.25 -4.15
C ALA A 122 1.16 -0.18 -3.64
N ASP A 123 0.14 -0.81 -3.04
CA ASP A 123 0.19 -2.19 -2.55
C ASP A 123 0.40 -3.21 -3.67
N ASP A 124 -0.25 -3.03 -4.84
CA ASP A 124 -0.03 -3.86 -6.03
C ASP A 124 1.44 -3.80 -6.49
N LEU A 125 2.00 -2.59 -6.53
CA LEU A 125 3.37 -2.36 -6.98
C LEU A 125 4.41 -2.85 -5.98
N ILE A 126 4.17 -2.67 -4.67
CA ILE A 126 5.02 -3.23 -3.60
C ILE A 126 5.02 -4.75 -3.66
N ALA A 127 3.85 -5.37 -3.85
CA ALA A 127 3.75 -6.81 -3.98
C ALA A 127 4.47 -7.33 -5.24
N GLY A 128 4.33 -6.63 -6.37
CA GLY A 128 5.07 -6.96 -7.59
C GLY A 128 6.58 -6.88 -7.41
N PHE A 129 7.06 -5.82 -6.74
CA PHE A 129 8.47 -5.67 -6.38
C PHE A 129 8.95 -6.84 -5.51
N VAL A 130 8.21 -7.18 -4.45
CA VAL A 130 8.55 -8.31 -3.58
C VAL A 130 8.59 -9.63 -4.35
N GLN A 131 7.64 -9.86 -5.27
CA GLN A 131 7.60 -11.09 -6.07
C GLN A 131 8.78 -11.23 -7.04
N LEU A 132 9.32 -10.12 -7.54
CA LEU A 132 10.46 -10.12 -8.47
C LEU A 132 11.81 -10.20 -7.75
N ASP A 133 11.96 -9.49 -6.64
CA ASP A 133 13.25 -9.26 -6.00
C ASP A 133 13.44 -10.02 -4.66
N SER A 134 12.43 -10.77 -4.16
CA SER A 134 12.61 -11.56 -2.94
C SER A 134 13.44 -12.81 -3.21
N SER A 135 14.45 -13.01 -2.38
CA SER A 135 15.28 -14.21 -2.35
C SER A 135 15.72 -14.51 -0.92
N ASP A 136 16.31 -15.67 -0.69
CA ASP A 136 16.85 -16.02 0.64
C ASP A 136 18.07 -15.15 1.04
N GLU A 137 18.70 -14.50 0.05
CA GLU A 137 19.88 -13.64 0.26
C GLU A 137 19.54 -12.16 0.40
N ASP A 138 18.31 -11.76 0.04
CA ASP A 138 17.86 -10.37 0.03
C ASP A 138 16.99 -10.05 1.25
N GLU A 139 17.07 -8.81 1.72
CA GLU A 139 16.23 -8.31 2.80
C GLU A 139 15.36 -7.16 2.27
N ILE A 140 14.05 -7.32 2.31
CA ILE A 140 13.07 -6.32 1.88
C ILE A 140 12.31 -5.81 3.10
N ILE A 141 12.54 -4.54 3.44
CA ILE A 141 11.91 -3.90 4.60
C ILE A 141 10.84 -2.95 4.10
N ILE A 142 9.58 -3.32 4.28
CA ILE A 142 8.41 -2.53 3.89
C ILE A 142 8.02 -1.60 5.04
N ILE A 143 7.93 -0.31 4.78
CA ILE A 143 7.48 0.70 5.73
C ILE A 143 6.06 1.10 5.37
N SER A 144 5.10 0.51 6.05
CA SER A 144 3.67 0.81 5.90
C SER A 144 2.91 0.51 7.20
N SER A 145 1.85 1.27 7.45
CA SER A 145 0.88 0.98 8.53
C SER A 145 -0.30 0.15 8.03
N ASP A 146 -0.32 -0.21 6.76
CA ASP A 146 -1.37 -1.02 6.17
C ASP A 146 -1.18 -2.49 6.52
N SER A 147 -2.22 -3.10 7.10
CA SER A 147 -2.21 -4.51 7.45
C SER A 147 -2.13 -5.43 6.23
N ASP A 148 -2.49 -4.95 5.04
CA ASP A 148 -2.45 -5.75 3.82
C ASP A 148 -1.03 -6.14 3.43
N MET A 149 -0.04 -5.34 3.85
CA MET A 149 1.38 -5.68 3.68
C MET A 149 1.79 -6.95 4.44
N LEU A 150 1.06 -7.36 5.49
CA LEU A 150 1.39 -8.56 6.27
C LEU A 150 1.35 -9.84 5.45
N GLN A 151 0.53 -9.91 4.41
CA GLN A 151 0.49 -11.05 3.50
C GLN A 151 1.83 -11.25 2.75
N LEU A 152 2.63 -10.19 2.60
CA LEU A 152 3.92 -10.25 1.92
C LEU A 152 5.02 -10.91 2.77
N LYS A 153 4.78 -11.11 4.06
CA LYS A 153 5.69 -11.89 4.94
C LYS A 153 5.77 -13.38 4.56
N ARG A 154 4.94 -13.86 3.63
CA ARG A 154 5.08 -15.19 3.02
C ARG A 154 6.31 -15.32 2.09
N TYR A 155 6.87 -14.21 1.65
CA TYR A 155 8.08 -14.20 0.82
C TYR A 155 9.33 -14.14 1.71
N PRO A 156 10.43 -14.84 1.33
CA PRO A 156 11.65 -14.84 2.12
C PRO A 156 12.24 -13.44 2.24
N GLY A 157 12.88 -13.16 3.38
CA GLY A 157 13.58 -11.90 3.64
C GLY A 157 12.68 -10.68 3.85
N VAL A 158 11.35 -10.82 3.79
CA VAL A 158 10.40 -9.69 3.90
C VAL A 158 10.07 -9.37 5.36
N LYS A 159 10.22 -8.10 5.73
CA LYS A 159 9.81 -7.52 7.01
C LYS A 159 8.86 -6.34 6.77
N VAL A 160 7.88 -6.18 7.64
CA VAL A 160 6.93 -5.05 7.61
C VAL A 160 7.10 -4.25 8.89
N ILE A 161 7.46 -2.96 8.76
CA ILE A 161 7.63 -2.05 9.89
C ILE A 161 6.50 -1.03 9.86
N SER A 162 5.77 -0.93 10.96
CA SER A 162 4.74 0.10 11.12
C SER A 162 5.35 1.42 11.56
N PRO A 163 5.29 2.49 10.75
CA PRO A 163 5.78 3.81 11.16
C PRO A 163 4.93 4.44 12.27
N ALA A 164 3.77 3.83 12.60
CA ALA A 164 2.92 4.27 13.71
C ALA A 164 3.46 3.85 15.07
N THR A 165 3.98 2.63 15.15
CA THR A 165 4.46 2.03 16.40
C THR A 165 5.98 1.92 16.44
N ASP A 166 6.64 2.12 15.31
CA ASP A 166 8.09 1.94 15.10
C ASP A 166 8.58 0.50 15.38
N LYS A 167 7.69 -0.45 15.17
CA LYS A 167 7.95 -1.87 15.42
C LYS A 167 7.64 -2.71 14.19
N GLU A 168 8.27 -3.86 14.11
CA GLU A 168 7.87 -4.87 13.15
C GLU A 168 6.45 -5.35 13.47
N ALA A 169 5.61 -5.37 12.45
CA ALA A 169 4.26 -5.88 12.54
C ALA A 169 4.30 -7.42 12.58
N THR A 170 3.60 -8.01 13.54
CA THR A 170 3.58 -9.46 13.78
C THR A 170 2.28 -10.10 13.30
N LEU A 171 2.30 -11.40 13.14
CA LEU A 171 1.15 -12.25 12.79
C LEU A 171 0.79 -13.19 13.95
N GLU A 172 1.08 -12.84 15.19
CA GLU A 172 0.85 -13.71 16.37
C GLU A 172 -0.61 -14.16 16.49
N GLU A 173 -1.58 -13.30 16.18
CA GLU A 173 -3.01 -13.65 16.17
C GLU A 173 -3.36 -14.71 15.11
N TYR A 174 -2.50 -14.88 14.13
CA TYR A 174 -2.63 -15.81 13.00
C TYR A 174 -1.58 -16.92 13.06
N ASP A 175 -1.18 -17.32 14.27
CA ASP A 175 -0.22 -18.41 14.51
C ASP A 175 1.11 -18.21 13.76
N ALA A 176 1.50 -16.94 13.52
CA ALA A 176 2.63 -16.49 12.70
C ALA A 176 2.57 -16.95 11.22
N ASP A 177 1.40 -17.35 10.73
CA ASP A 177 1.18 -17.86 9.36
C ASP A 177 0.53 -16.78 8.46
N PRO A 178 1.25 -16.23 7.45
CA PRO A 178 0.70 -15.27 6.50
C PRO A 178 -0.43 -15.83 5.63
N GLU A 179 -0.45 -17.14 5.35
CA GLU A 179 -1.51 -17.76 4.56
C GLU A 179 -2.80 -17.89 5.38
N LEU A 180 -2.70 -18.18 6.69
CA LEU A 180 -3.84 -18.14 7.59
C LEU A 180 -4.41 -16.74 7.72
N PHE A 181 -3.54 -15.71 7.85
CA PHE A 181 -3.94 -14.31 7.84
C PHE A 181 -4.75 -13.98 6.58
N LEU A 182 -4.21 -14.32 5.42
CA LEU A 182 -4.83 -14.04 4.13
C LEU A 182 -6.17 -14.78 3.96
N PHE A 183 -6.21 -16.07 4.33
CA PHE A 183 -7.45 -16.85 4.32
C PHE A 183 -8.54 -16.19 5.17
N ILE A 184 -8.22 -15.81 6.40
CA ILE A 184 -9.18 -15.14 7.30
C ILE A 184 -9.61 -13.80 6.74
N LYS A 185 -8.69 -13.03 6.16
CA LYS A 185 -8.99 -11.73 5.56
C LYS A 185 -9.92 -11.89 4.35
N CYS A 186 -9.66 -12.83 3.46
CA CYS A 186 -10.54 -13.11 2.32
C CYS A 186 -11.93 -13.61 2.76
N MET A 187 -12.03 -14.36 3.86
CA MET A 187 -13.30 -14.80 4.41
C MET A 187 -14.10 -13.66 5.07
N ARG A 188 -13.42 -12.75 5.76
CA ARG A 188 -14.06 -11.63 6.46
C ARG A 188 -14.35 -10.43 5.56
N GLY A 189 -13.64 -10.31 4.44
CA GLY A 189 -13.63 -9.10 3.63
C GLY A 189 -12.87 -7.96 4.30
N ASP A 190 -13.06 -6.75 3.80
CA ASP A 190 -12.44 -5.54 4.33
C ASP A 190 -13.44 -4.37 4.30
N ASP A 191 -13.89 -3.94 5.47
CA ASP A 191 -14.83 -2.82 5.57
C ASP A 191 -14.19 -1.48 5.17
N THR A 192 -12.87 -1.32 5.36
CA THR A 192 -12.15 -0.10 4.99
C THR A 192 -12.12 0.08 3.48
N ASP A 193 -11.95 -1.01 2.74
CA ASP A 193 -11.95 -1.03 1.28
C ASP A 193 -13.30 -1.39 0.68
N HIS A 194 -14.30 -1.55 1.54
CA HIS A 194 -15.68 -1.86 1.17
C HIS A 194 -15.82 -3.22 0.49
N VAL A 195 -14.92 -4.18 0.81
CA VAL A 195 -14.97 -5.56 0.33
C VAL A 195 -15.91 -6.38 1.20
N GLN A 196 -16.80 -7.11 0.55
CA GLN A 196 -17.85 -7.89 1.22
C GLN A 196 -17.27 -9.09 1.97
N SER A 197 -17.77 -9.37 3.18
CA SER A 197 -17.48 -10.64 3.86
C SER A 197 -18.03 -11.82 3.04
N ALA A 198 -17.20 -12.83 2.76
CA ALA A 198 -17.65 -14.05 2.10
C ALA A 198 -18.61 -14.84 2.99
N ARG A 199 -18.36 -14.88 4.30
CA ARG A 199 -19.30 -15.47 5.28
C ARG A 199 -19.45 -14.54 6.47
N PRO A 200 -20.53 -13.72 6.51
CA PRO A 200 -20.79 -12.83 7.63
C PRO A 200 -20.91 -13.57 8.97
N ARG A 201 -20.44 -12.95 10.04
CA ARG A 201 -20.56 -13.43 11.42
C ARG A 201 -19.89 -14.79 11.70
N VAL A 202 -18.96 -15.25 10.85
CA VAL A 202 -18.18 -16.45 11.11
C VAL A 202 -17.13 -16.18 12.20
N SER A 203 -17.01 -17.11 13.16
CA SER A 203 -16.03 -16.97 14.24
C SER A 203 -14.60 -17.24 13.78
N ALA A 204 -13.61 -16.60 14.43
CA ALA A 204 -12.20 -16.87 14.16
C ALA A 204 -11.82 -18.35 14.38
N VAL A 205 -12.39 -18.97 15.41
CA VAL A 205 -12.17 -20.40 15.72
C VAL A 205 -12.60 -21.28 14.55
N ARG A 206 -13.79 -21.01 13.97
CA ARG A 206 -14.29 -21.77 12.83
C ARG A 206 -13.44 -21.55 11.59
N LEU A 207 -12.96 -20.32 11.36
CA LEU A 207 -12.07 -20.03 10.25
C LEU A 207 -10.72 -20.75 10.38
N LYS A 208 -10.11 -20.73 11.58
CA LYS A 208 -8.88 -21.49 11.83
C LYS A 208 -9.08 -23.00 11.64
N LYS A 209 -10.22 -23.54 12.09
CA LYS A 209 -10.56 -24.94 11.85
C LYS A 209 -10.67 -25.25 10.35
N ALA A 210 -11.41 -24.43 9.60
CA ALA A 210 -11.58 -24.61 8.15
C ALA A 210 -10.26 -24.40 7.37
N TYR A 211 -9.32 -23.61 7.89
CA TYR A 211 -8.00 -23.47 7.31
C TYR A 211 -7.18 -24.76 7.44
N ASN A 212 -7.20 -25.39 8.61
CA ASN A 212 -6.40 -26.57 8.91
C ASN A 212 -7.05 -27.90 8.49
N ASP A 213 -8.38 -27.92 8.30
CA ASP A 213 -9.14 -29.11 7.94
C ASP A 213 -9.81 -28.94 6.57
N PRO A 214 -9.36 -29.68 5.53
CA PRO A 214 -9.93 -29.61 4.18
C PRO A 214 -11.43 -29.94 4.14
N PHE A 215 -11.92 -30.83 4.98
CA PHE A 215 -13.33 -31.17 5.04
C PHE A 215 -14.18 -30.00 5.55
N GLU A 216 -13.77 -29.41 6.66
CA GLU A 216 -14.42 -28.22 7.23
C GLU A 216 -14.39 -27.03 6.25
N ARG A 217 -13.25 -26.88 5.53
CA ARG A 217 -13.13 -25.88 4.47
C ARG A 217 -14.16 -26.08 3.37
N VAL A 218 -14.30 -27.31 2.84
CA VAL A 218 -15.27 -27.64 1.81
C VAL A 218 -16.72 -27.39 2.30
N GLN A 219 -17.01 -27.76 3.55
CA GLN A 219 -18.34 -27.49 4.13
C GLN A 219 -18.63 -25.98 4.22
N LEU A 220 -17.67 -25.21 4.68
CA LEU A 220 -17.79 -23.76 4.78
C LEU A 220 -17.98 -23.09 3.42
N MET A 221 -17.25 -23.52 2.38
CA MET A 221 -17.35 -22.97 1.03
C MET A 221 -18.71 -23.27 0.36
N LYS A 222 -19.36 -24.35 0.72
CA LYS A 222 -20.69 -24.73 0.20
C LYS A 222 -21.86 -24.02 0.88
N GLU A 223 -21.62 -23.26 1.94
CA GLU A 223 -22.69 -22.51 2.60
C GLU A 223 -23.20 -21.38 1.71
N THR A 224 -24.48 -21.06 1.85
CA THR A 224 -25.09 -19.85 1.29
C THR A 224 -25.56 -18.94 2.40
N TRP A 225 -25.71 -17.68 2.07
CA TRP A 225 -26.36 -16.70 2.92
C TRP A 225 -26.98 -15.60 2.03
N SER A 226 -27.94 -14.85 2.55
CA SER A 226 -28.65 -13.84 1.79
C SER A 226 -28.75 -12.50 2.52
N ASP A 227 -28.83 -11.42 1.74
CA ASP A 227 -29.22 -10.10 2.19
C ASP A 227 -30.14 -9.43 1.15
N HIS A 228 -30.39 -8.13 1.27
CA HIS A 228 -31.26 -7.37 0.36
C HIS A 228 -30.81 -7.37 -1.12
N ARG A 229 -29.58 -7.77 -1.43
CA ARG A 229 -29.01 -7.84 -2.79
C ARG A 229 -29.22 -9.22 -3.43
N GLY A 230 -29.48 -10.25 -2.63
CA GLY A 230 -29.71 -11.61 -3.11
C GLY A 230 -29.10 -12.68 -2.23
N GLU A 231 -29.04 -13.89 -2.78
CA GLU A 231 -28.36 -15.04 -2.19
C GLU A 231 -26.94 -15.16 -2.73
N PHE A 232 -26.00 -15.50 -1.85
CA PHE A 232 -24.58 -15.61 -2.15
C PHE A 232 -24.03 -16.95 -1.70
N LEU A 233 -23.27 -17.61 -2.57
CA LEU A 233 -22.45 -18.77 -2.21
C LEU A 233 -21.14 -18.26 -1.60
N VAL A 234 -20.72 -18.85 -0.48
CA VAL A 234 -19.50 -18.45 0.23
C VAL A 234 -18.27 -18.63 -0.66
N GLU A 235 -18.20 -19.71 -1.45
CA GLU A 235 -17.07 -19.96 -2.35
C GLU A 235 -16.89 -18.84 -3.40
N ASP A 236 -17.98 -18.35 -3.98
CA ASP A 236 -17.92 -17.33 -5.02
C ASP A 236 -17.43 -15.98 -4.46
N LEU A 237 -17.96 -15.58 -3.30
CA LEU A 237 -17.49 -14.38 -2.61
C LEU A 237 -16.05 -14.53 -2.11
N TYR A 238 -15.65 -15.72 -1.66
CA TYR A 238 -14.27 -15.98 -1.25
C TYR A 238 -13.31 -15.83 -2.43
N LYS A 239 -13.66 -16.38 -3.62
CA LYS A 239 -12.88 -16.21 -4.85
C LYS A 239 -12.80 -14.74 -5.28
N GLU A 240 -13.91 -14.00 -5.20
CA GLU A 240 -13.91 -12.56 -5.45
C GLU A 240 -12.99 -11.83 -4.46
N ASN A 241 -13.07 -12.17 -3.17
CA ASN A 241 -12.20 -11.56 -2.16
C ASN A 241 -10.72 -11.91 -2.34
N GLN A 242 -10.41 -13.14 -2.80
CA GLN A 242 -9.05 -13.47 -3.20
C GLN A 242 -8.56 -12.56 -4.35
N LEU A 243 -9.40 -12.31 -5.33
CA LEU A 243 -9.05 -11.41 -6.43
C LEU A 243 -8.80 -9.97 -5.96
N LEU A 244 -9.61 -9.48 -5.01
CA LEU A 244 -9.57 -8.10 -4.54
C LEU A 244 -8.50 -7.86 -3.46
N ILE A 245 -8.17 -8.86 -2.62
CA ILE A 245 -7.34 -8.73 -1.41
C ILE A 245 -5.97 -9.39 -1.58
N ASP A 246 -5.90 -10.58 -2.21
CA ASP A 246 -4.63 -11.30 -2.36
C ASP A 246 -3.77 -10.64 -3.44
N LEU A 247 -2.69 -10.00 -3.02
CA LEU A 247 -1.75 -9.29 -3.89
C LEU A 247 -0.95 -10.21 -4.84
N ALA A 248 -1.22 -11.52 -4.84
CA ALA A 248 -0.67 -12.47 -5.81
C ALA A 248 -1.74 -13.10 -6.72
N LYS A 249 -3.02 -12.70 -6.55
CA LYS A 249 -4.16 -13.27 -7.29
C LYS A 249 -4.83 -12.30 -8.25
N GLN A 250 -4.19 -11.17 -8.55
CA GLN A 250 -4.72 -10.22 -9.52
C GLN A 250 -4.94 -10.88 -10.90
N PRO A 251 -5.86 -10.36 -11.73
CA PRO A 251 -6.02 -10.80 -13.11
C PRO A 251 -4.69 -10.83 -13.86
N SER A 252 -4.52 -11.77 -14.79
CA SER A 252 -3.25 -11.98 -15.50
C SER A 252 -2.72 -10.71 -16.21
N GLU A 253 -3.63 -9.92 -16.78
CA GLU A 253 -3.30 -8.65 -17.44
C GLU A 253 -2.79 -7.60 -16.45
N ILE A 254 -3.44 -7.50 -15.28
CA ILE A 254 -3.03 -6.60 -14.20
C ILE A 254 -1.68 -7.03 -13.66
N ARG A 255 -1.48 -8.33 -13.43
CA ARG A 255 -0.21 -8.88 -12.97
C ARG A 255 0.92 -8.61 -13.96
N ALA A 256 0.70 -8.83 -15.23
CA ALA A 256 1.70 -8.52 -16.27
C ALA A 256 2.06 -7.02 -16.24
N LYS A 257 1.07 -6.15 -16.13
CA LYS A 257 1.26 -4.70 -16.02
C LYS A 257 2.07 -4.31 -14.78
N ILE A 258 1.79 -4.93 -13.62
CA ILE A 258 2.54 -4.72 -12.36
C ILE A 258 4.02 -5.08 -12.57
N LEU A 259 4.30 -6.28 -13.08
CA LEU A 259 5.67 -6.77 -13.26
C LEU A 259 6.45 -5.88 -14.23
N THR A 260 5.85 -5.52 -15.38
CA THR A 260 6.46 -4.60 -16.34
C THR A 260 6.78 -3.25 -15.70
N ALA A 261 5.84 -2.66 -14.96
CA ALA A 261 6.05 -1.37 -14.31
C ALA A 261 7.19 -1.40 -13.28
N VAL A 262 7.31 -2.50 -12.53
CA VAL A 262 8.40 -2.69 -11.57
C VAL A 262 9.74 -2.86 -12.29
N GLU A 263 9.83 -3.72 -13.30
CA GLU A 263 11.05 -3.95 -14.06
C GLU A 263 11.55 -2.66 -14.75
N GLU A 264 10.67 -1.92 -15.38
CA GLU A 264 11.00 -0.63 -16.01
C GLU A 264 11.51 0.36 -14.96
N ALA A 265 10.84 0.46 -13.80
CA ALA A 265 11.25 1.34 -12.73
C ALA A 265 12.61 0.95 -12.15
N MET A 266 12.89 -0.33 -11.97
CA MET A 266 14.18 -0.83 -11.45
C MET A 266 15.35 -0.57 -12.40
N ASN A 267 15.11 -0.67 -13.69
CA ASN A 267 16.12 -0.50 -14.74
C ASN A 267 16.30 0.95 -15.20
N LYS A 268 15.44 1.86 -14.79
CA LYS A 268 15.48 3.28 -15.21
C LYS A 268 16.71 3.98 -14.64
N GLU A 269 17.48 4.64 -15.50
CA GLU A 269 18.54 5.56 -15.08
C GLU A 269 17.97 6.77 -14.36
N ARG A 270 18.65 7.19 -13.29
CA ARG A 270 18.23 8.31 -12.45
C ARG A 270 19.37 9.29 -12.23
N GLU A 271 19.01 10.57 -12.30
CA GLU A 271 19.94 11.66 -12.08
C GLU A 271 19.62 12.38 -10.77
N PHE A 272 20.64 12.58 -9.95
CA PHE A 272 20.53 13.40 -8.76
C PHE A 272 20.74 14.88 -9.08
N SER A 273 19.83 15.73 -8.59
CA SER A 273 19.95 17.20 -8.77
C SER A 273 19.67 17.95 -7.48
N MET A 274 20.72 18.41 -6.84
CA MET A 274 20.65 19.26 -5.65
C MET A 274 19.86 20.55 -5.90
N PHE A 275 19.97 21.13 -7.09
CA PHE A 275 19.25 22.37 -7.43
C PHE A 275 17.73 22.22 -7.30
N PHE A 276 17.15 21.17 -7.86
CA PHE A 276 15.70 20.94 -7.79
C PHE A 276 15.24 20.54 -6.39
N ILE A 277 16.06 19.81 -5.64
CA ILE A 277 15.79 19.49 -4.24
C ILE A 277 15.72 20.77 -3.41
N MET A 278 16.70 21.66 -3.53
CA MET A 278 16.71 22.93 -2.79
C MET A 278 15.59 23.87 -3.21
N LYS A 279 15.22 23.88 -4.49
CA LYS A 279 14.08 24.65 -4.99
C LYS A 279 12.76 24.15 -4.38
N PHE A 280 12.57 22.84 -4.29
CA PHE A 280 11.39 22.24 -3.66
C PHE A 280 11.35 22.53 -2.15
N ILE A 281 12.47 22.33 -1.45
CA ILE A 281 12.61 22.65 -0.03
C ILE A 281 12.27 24.11 0.26
N GLY A 282 12.75 25.02 -0.58
CA GLY A 282 12.46 26.46 -0.47
C GLY A 282 10.98 26.78 -0.72
N LYS A 283 10.35 26.14 -1.73
CA LYS A 283 8.92 26.33 -2.07
C LYS A 283 8.00 25.97 -0.89
N TYR A 284 8.32 24.92 -0.15
CA TYR A 284 7.51 24.43 0.95
C TYR A 284 8.05 24.79 2.34
N GLU A 285 8.98 25.76 2.38
CA GLU A 285 9.55 26.32 3.63
C GLU A 285 10.09 25.26 4.61
N LEU A 286 10.68 24.18 4.08
CA LEU A 286 11.20 23.07 4.87
C LEU A 286 12.53 23.42 5.54
N ASN A 287 12.56 24.50 6.33
CA ASN A 287 13.78 25.08 6.89
C ASN A 287 14.61 24.08 7.70
N LYS A 288 13.95 23.23 8.53
CA LYS A 288 14.67 22.20 9.31
C LYS A 288 15.39 21.17 8.43
N ILE A 289 14.82 20.84 7.27
CA ILE A 289 15.47 19.95 6.30
C ILE A 289 16.60 20.70 5.58
N LYS A 290 16.34 21.94 5.17
CA LYS A 290 17.33 22.81 4.53
C LYS A 290 18.59 22.94 5.38
N ASP A 291 18.44 23.28 6.65
CA ASP A 291 19.53 23.50 7.57
C ASP A 291 20.33 22.23 7.91
N ASN A 292 19.75 21.06 7.63
CA ASN A 292 20.36 19.76 7.88
C ASN A 292 20.42 18.89 6.62
N ILE A 293 20.47 19.51 5.44
CA ILE A 293 20.35 18.79 4.16
C ILE A 293 21.39 17.67 3.99
N ASP A 294 22.59 17.87 4.48
CA ASP A 294 23.67 16.87 4.42
C ASP A 294 23.28 15.53 5.08
N HIS A 295 22.37 15.56 6.04
CA HIS A 295 21.85 14.34 6.67
C HIS A 295 20.87 13.57 5.79
N TYR A 296 20.27 14.20 4.79
CA TYR A 296 19.29 13.61 3.86
C TYR A 296 19.91 13.21 2.53
N LEU A 297 21.04 13.84 2.15
CA LEU A 297 21.73 13.57 0.89
C LEU A 297 22.05 12.09 0.66
N PRO A 298 22.59 11.34 1.64
CA PRO A 298 22.89 9.92 1.42
C PRO A 298 21.69 9.10 0.98
N MET A 299 20.49 9.40 1.50
CA MET A 299 19.24 8.75 1.11
C MET A 299 18.79 9.16 -0.30
N LEU A 300 18.93 10.45 -0.64
CA LEU A 300 18.42 11.03 -1.89
C LEU A 300 19.33 10.76 -3.09
N SER A 301 20.62 10.49 -2.86
CA SER A 301 21.65 10.37 -3.90
C SER A 301 22.36 9.02 -3.96
N LYS A 302 21.98 8.04 -3.11
CA LYS A 302 22.60 6.71 -3.09
C LYS A 302 22.27 5.95 -4.39
N ARG A 303 23.31 5.52 -5.11
CA ARG A 303 23.25 4.69 -6.32
C ARG A 303 23.34 3.21 -6.01
#